data_259e835c6c9dc806a01243ea04a801f2
#
_entry.id   259e835c6c9dc806a01243ea04a801f2
#
_cell.length_a   1.000
_cell.length_b   1.000
_cell.length_c   1.000
_cell.angle_alpha   90.00
_cell.angle_beta   90.00
_cell.angle_gamma   90.00
#
_symmetry.space_group_name_H-M   'P 1'
#
loop_
_entity.id
_entity.type
_entity.pdbx_description
1 polymer ?
#
loop_
_entity_poly.entity_id
_entity_poly.type
_entity_poly.pdbx_seq_one_letter_code
_entity_poly.pdbx_strand_id
1 'polypeptide(L)'
;MTSTFVAPAKLTLSLRVTGRRADGYHLLESEMVSLDLADTLEFDGDGSGTGGTTLDVVAEWPDGIDGRRDMAVGPAADNLVARALAATGRSARVRLTKRIPPGAGLGGGSADAAAVLRWAGCTELALAARLGADVPFCLAGGRAMVSGVGEVLTPLPFEERSFVLLLPPFGMDTAAVYRAWDARATDGRLPGSGPGTNDLEQAATDVEPRLGVWRAALEEITGERARLAGSGSTWFVEGTPQSVGMPGRAWLEVGGRRGALVATKSSPEVQ
;
A
#
# COMPACT_ATOMS: atom_id res chain seq x y z
N MET A 1 29.40 7.14 -1.79
CA MET A 1 29.06 5.96 -0.97
C MET A 1 27.62 5.59 -1.27
N THR A 2 27.35 4.33 -1.54
CA THR A 2 25.98 3.86 -1.76
C THR A 2 25.32 3.58 -0.41
N SER A 3 24.11 4.07 -0.20
CA SER A 3 23.30 3.78 0.99
C SER A 3 22.01 3.09 0.58
N THR A 4 21.55 2.14 1.40
CA THR A 4 20.35 1.33 1.12
C THR A 4 19.28 1.63 2.15
N PHE A 5 18.06 1.89 1.66
CA PHE A 5 16.88 2.14 2.48
C PHE A 5 15.76 1.17 2.11
N VAL A 6 15.10 0.66 3.13
CA VAL A 6 13.94 -0.23 2.98
C VAL A 6 12.67 0.61 2.98
N ALA A 7 11.72 0.26 2.14
CA ALA A 7 10.43 0.93 1.97
C ALA A 7 9.29 -0.08 2.27
N PRO A 8 8.93 -0.29 3.55
CA PRO A 8 7.93 -1.26 3.97
C PRO A 8 6.54 -0.93 3.42
N ALA A 9 5.83 -1.96 2.96
CA ALA A 9 4.42 -1.85 2.64
C ALA A 9 3.61 -1.42 3.87
N LYS A 10 2.48 -0.75 3.66
CA LYS A 10 1.46 -0.59 4.70
C LYS A 10 0.31 -1.55 4.44
N LEU A 11 -0.32 -2.02 5.51
CA LEU A 11 -1.57 -2.75 5.44
C LEU A 11 -2.64 -1.99 6.21
N THR A 12 -3.77 -1.76 5.56
CA THR A 12 -4.96 -1.14 6.15
C THR A 12 -5.81 -2.22 6.82
N LEU A 13 -5.84 -2.23 8.14
CA LEU A 13 -6.60 -3.21 8.93
C LEU A 13 -8.07 -2.85 9.07
N SER A 14 -8.38 -1.55 9.07
CA SER A 14 -9.73 -1.01 9.01
C SER A 14 -9.73 0.33 8.29
N LEU A 15 -10.81 0.68 7.64
CA LEU A 15 -10.97 1.97 6.98
C LEU A 15 -12.43 2.42 7.08
N ARG A 16 -12.64 3.57 7.69
CA ARG A 16 -13.93 4.25 7.74
C ARG A 16 -13.82 5.60 7.04
N VAL A 17 -14.79 5.92 6.22
CA VAL A 17 -14.94 7.26 5.66
C VAL A 17 -15.84 8.04 6.60
N THR A 18 -15.29 9.05 7.28
CA THR A 18 -15.98 9.81 8.33
C THR A 18 -16.56 11.13 7.83
N GLY A 19 -16.19 11.54 6.62
CA GLY A 19 -16.70 12.78 6.04
C GLY A 19 -15.97 13.15 4.75
N ARG A 20 -16.27 14.37 4.27
CA ARG A 20 -15.63 14.96 3.10
C ARG A 20 -15.27 16.42 3.37
N ARG A 21 -14.06 16.82 3.06
CA ARG A 21 -13.58 18.21 3.12
C ARG A 21 -14.15 19.04 1.97
N ALA A 22 -14.18 20.37 2.14
CA ALA A 22 -14.67 21.31 1.12
C ALA A 22 -13.87 21.27 -0.20
N ASP A 23 -12.61 20.84 -0.14
CA ASP A 23 -11.74 20.65 -1.31
C ASP A 23 -11.93 19.29 -1.99
N GLY A 24 -12.88 18.48 -1.50
CA GLY A 24 -13.27 17.20 -2.10
C GLY A 24 -12.54 15.98 -1.53
N TYR A 25 -11.53 16.12 -0.68
CA TYR A 25 -10.87 15.00 -0.03
C TYR A 25 -11.75 14.34 1.02
N HIS A 26 -11.68 13.01 1.10
CA HIS A 26 -12.38 12.23 2.12
C HIS A 26 -11.63 12.26 3.45
N LEU A 27 -12.38 12.45 4.52
CA LEU A 27 -11.87 12.27 5.87
C LEU A 27 -11.98 10.80 6.25
N LEU A 28 -10.92 10.26 6.82
CA LEU A 28 -10.78 8.86 7.12
C LEU A 28 -10.49 8.62 8.61
N GLU A 29 -10.84 7.44 9.04
CA GLU A 29 -10.34 6.80 10.26
C GLU A 29 -9.88 5.39 9.89
N SER A 30 -8.60 5.07 10.05
CA SER A 30 -8.01 3.84 9.55
C SER A 30 -6.93 3.32 10.49
N GLU A 31 -7.00 2.05 10.87
CA GLU A 31 -5.88 1.38 11.51
C GLU A 31 -4.93 0.85 10.44
N MET A 32 -3.66 1.22 10.54
CA MET A 32 -2.62 0.79 9.61
C MET A 32 -1.44 0.16 10.36
N VAL A 33 -0.81 -0.82 9.69
CA VAL A 33 0.44 -1.44 10.15
C VAL A 33 1.46 -1.47 9.01
N SER A 34 2.76 -1.32 9.35
CA SER A 34 3.85 -1.61 8.42
C SER A 34 4.05 -3.11 8.31
N LEU A 35 4.49 -3.58 7.14
CA LEU A 35 4.77 -4.99 6.87
C LEU A 35 6.28 -5.20 6.63
N ASP A 36 6.76 -6.44 6.77
CA ASP A 36 8.10 -6.84 6.35
C ASP A 36 8.23 -7.02 4.82
N LEU A 37 7.12 -7.12 4.08
CA LEU A 37 7.11 -6.96 2.63
C LEU A 37 7.52 -5.52 2.28
N ALA A 38 8.61 -5.36 1.52
CA ALA A 38 9.17 -4.03 1.28
C ALA A 38 9.84 -3.90 -0.10
N ASP A 39 9.83 -2.69 -0.63
CA ASP A 39 10.70 -2.27 -1.71
C ASP A 39 12.07 -1.86 -1.16
N THR A 40 13.06 -1.70 -2.01
CA THR A 40 14.42 -1.30 -1.63
C THR A 40 14.90 -0.16 -2.52
N LEU A 41 15.46 0.88 -1.92
CA LEU A 41 16.09 2.00 -2.63
C LEU A 41 17.58 2.04 -2.31
N GLU A 42 18.40 2.04 -3.35
CA GLU A 42 19.84 2.26 -3.27
C GLU A 42 20.14 3.65 -3.83
N PHE A 43 20.77 4.49 -2.98
CA PHE A 43 21.13 5.85 -3.34
C PHE A 43 22.63 5.91 -3.59
N ASP A 44 23.05 6.38 -4.77
CA ASP A 44 24.43 6.69 -5.09
C ASP A 44 24.63 8.21 -5.05
N GLY A 45 25.43 8.67 -4.09
CA GLY A 45 25.68 10.07 -3.81
C GLY A 45 25.30 10.48 -2.39
N ASP A 46 25.69 11.70 -2.01
CA ASP A 46 25.42 12.30 -0.69
C ASP A 46 24.21 13.27 -0.71
N GLY A 47 23.53 13.36 -1.85
CA GLY A 47 22.40 14.26 -2.04
C GLY A 47 22.79 15.74 -2.25
N SER A 48 24.07 16.09 -2.19
CA SER A 48 24.56 17.47 -2.39
C SER A 48 24.84 17.80 -3.86
N GLY A 49 24.61 16.84 -4.76
CA GLY A 49 25.13 16.84 -6.10
C GLY A 49 24.49 17.83 -7.06
N THR A 50 25.31 18.50 -7.83
CA THR A 50 24.96 19.21 -9.08
C THR A 50 24.62 18.26 -10.23
N GLY A 51 24.69 16.93 -10.00
CA GLY A 51 24.28 15.87 -10.91
C GLY A 51 22.76 15.72 -10.95
N GLY A 52 22.19 15.55 -12.14
CA GLY A 52 20.75 15.32 -12.29
C GLY A 52 20.27 14.07 -11.56
N THR A 53 19.00 14.05 -11.13
CA THR A 53 18.36 12.87 -10.60
C THR A 53 18.16 11.83 -11.69
N THR A 54 18.56 10.59 -11.43
CA THR A 54 18.21 9.43 -12.26
C THR A 54 17.51 8.38 -11.42
N LEU A 55 16.50 7.74 -11.98
CA LEU A 55 15.73 6.68 -11.35
C LEU A 55 15.75 5.45 -12.26
N ASP A 56 16.39 4.39 -11.79
CA ASP A 56 16.35 3.05 -12.39
C ASP A 56 15.39 2.17 -11.58
N VAL A 57 14.37 1.60 -12.24
CA VAL A 57 13.35 0.80 -11.58
C VAL A 57 13.45 -0.64 -12.06
N VAL A 58 13.69 -1.54 -11.10
CA VAL A 58 13.70 -2.99 -11.31
C VAL A 58 12.49 -3.60 -10.60
N ALA A 59 11.68 -4.35 -11.33
CA ALA A 59 10.51 -5.02 -10.77
C ALA A 59 10.84 -6.48 -10.42
N GLU A 60 10.69 -6.84 -9.15
CA GLU A 60 10.84 -8.18 -8.59
C GLU A 60 9.51 -8.59 -7.91
N TRP A 61 8.45 -8.74 -8.73
CA TRP A 61 7.14 -9.09 -8.18
C TRP A 61 7.15 -10.47 -7.51
N PRO A 62 6.30 -10.69 -6.48
CA PRO A 62 6.13 -11.98 -5.85
C PRO A 62 5.86 -13.09 -6.87
N ASP A 63 6.37 -14.30 -6.59
CA ASP A 63 6.17 -15.45 -7.47
C ASP A 63 4.69 -15.79 -7.65
N GLY A 64 4.36 -16.29 -8.84
CA GLY A 64 3.01 -16.77 -9.14
C GLY A 64 2.02 -15.70 -9.61
N ILE A 65 2.40 -14.41 -9.72
CA ILE A 65 1.50 -13.40 -10.27
C ILE A 65 1.58 -13.37 -11.81
N ASP A 66 0.44 -13.50 -12.49
CA ASP A 66 0.35 -13.35 -13.95
C ASP A 66 0.31 -11.88 -14.36
N GLY A 67 0.66 -11.57 -15.63
CA GLY A 67 0.58 -10.20 -16.15
C GLY A 67 1.61 -9.23 -15.56
N ARG A 68 2.75 -9.73 -15.10
CA ARG A 68 3.86 -8.91 -14.54
C ARG A 68 4.23 -7.71 -15.40
N ARG A 69 4.07 -7.80 -16.75
CA ARG A 69 4.38 -6.73 -17.69
C ARG A 69 3.33 -5.63 -17.71
N ASP A 70 2.09 -5.95 -17.32
CA ASP A 70 0.97 -5.01 -17.33
C ASP A 70 0.94 -4.13 -16.05
N MET A 71 1.76 -4.49 -15.05
CA MET A 71 1.96 -3.69 -13.83
C MET A 71 3.11 -2.70 -14.02
N ALA A 72 3.04 -1.87 -15.04
CA ALA A 72 4.06 -0.88 -15.31
C ALA A 72 4.15 0.14 -14.18
N VAL A 73 5.37 0.34 -13.66
CA VAL A 73 5.66 1.53 -12.85
C VAL A 73 5.60 2.72 -13.79
N GLY A 74 4.78 3.71 -13.48
CA GLY A 74 4.56 4.89 -14.34
C GLY A 74 5.85 5.65 -14.66
N PRO A 75 5.77 6.66 -15.54
CA PRO A 75 6.92 7.45 -15.97
C PRO A 75 7.72 7.98 -14.78
N ALA A 76 9.05 8.03 -14.92
CA ALA A 76 9.95 8.49 -13.85
C ALA A 76 9.58 9.89 -13.33
N ALA A 77 9.05 10.77 -14.19
CA ALA A 77 8.64 12.12 -13.81
C ALA A 77 7.44 12.15 -12.84
N ASP A 78 6.54 11.17 -12.92
CA ASP A 78 5.36 11.07 -12.07
C ASP A 78 5.61 10.20 -10.83
N ASN A 79 6.81 9.59 -10.73
CA ASN A 79 7.17 8.73 -9.64
C ASN A 79 7.34 9.53 -8.34
N LEU A 80 6.76 9.05 -7.24
CA LEU A 80 6.85 9.69 -5.93
C LEU A 80 8.29 9.80 -5.41
N VAL A 81 9.20 8.93 -5.83
CA VAL A 81 10.65 9.05 -5.54
C VAL A 81 11.21 10.35 -6.11
N ALA A 82 10.96 10.65 -7.39
CA ALA A 82 11.43 11.88 -8.01
C ALA A 82 10.82 13.12 -7.37
N ARG A 83 9.52 13.06 -7.03
CA ARG A 83 8.82 14.14 -6.33
C ARG A 83 9.37 14.37 -4.92
N ALA A 84 9.70 13.31 -4.19
CA ALA A 84 10.27 13.40 -2.85
C ALA A 84 11.70 13.97 -2.88
N LEU A 85 12.52 13.56 -3.84
CA LEU A 85 13.83 14.16 -4.05
C LEU A 85 13.73 15.66 -4.34
N ALA A 86 12.86 16.06 -5.26
CA ALA A 86 12.63 17.47 -5.57
C ALA A 86 12.13 18.26 -4.34
N ALA A 87 11.19 17.70 -3.57
CA ALA A 87 10.62 18.34 -2.38
C ALA A 87 11.64 18.53 -1.25
N THR A 88 12.66 17.68 -1.17
CA THR A 88 13.76 17.80 -0.21
C THR A 88 14.94 18.63 -0.73
N GLY A 89 14.90 19.10 -1.98
CA GLY A 89 16.01 19.79 -2.62
C GLY A 89 17.23 18.89 -2.84
N ARG A 90 17.04 17.57 -2.88
CA ARG A 90 18.12 16.59 -3.06
C ARG A 90 18.13 16.03 -4.48
N SER A 91 19.31 15.60 -4.93
CA SER A 91 19.53 14.90 -6.18
C SER A 91 20.36 13.65 -5.94
N ALA A 92 19.98 12.53 -6.54
CA ALA A 92 20.70 11.27 -6.42
C ALA A 92 20.46 10.39 -7.65
N ARG A 93 21.38 9.43 -7.87
CA ARG A 93 21.08 8.25 -8.68
C ARG A 93 20.41 7.24 -7.77
N VAL A 94 19.18 6.86 -8.10
CA VAL A 94 18.39 5.92 -7.30
C VAL A 94 18.13 4.67 -8.11
N ARG A 95 18.47 3.52 -7.54
CA ARG A 95 17.99 2.22 -8.01
C ARG A 95 16.87 1.76 -7.08
N LEU A 96 15.68 1.63 -7.63
CA LEU A 96 14.47 1.20 -6.93
C LEU A 96 14.12 -0.23 -7.32
N THR A 97 14.21 -1.16 -6.36
CA THR A 97 13.75 -2.54 -6.54
C THR A 97 12.33 -2.67 -5.99
N LYS A 98 11.37 -2.86 -6.89
CA LYS A 98 9.94 -2.97 -6.56
C LYS A 98 9.53 -4.40 -6.31
N ARG A 99 8.98 -4.67 -5.11
CA ARG A 99 8.33 -5.94 -4.71
C ARG A 99 6.85 -5.75 -4.39
N ILE A 100 6.44 -4.49 -4.16
CA ILE A 100 5.06 -4.11 -3.89
C ILE A 100 4.43 -3.67 -5.22
N PRO A 101 3.47 -4.44 -5.79
CA PRO A 101 2.87 -4.09 -7.08
C PRO A 101 2.10 -2.76 -7.02
N PRO A 102 2.13 -1.96 -8.08
CA PRO A 102 1.33 -0.74 -8.16
C PRO A 102 -0.16 -1.07 -8.16
N GLY A 103 -0.97 -0.21 -7.52
CA GLY A 103 -2.41 -0.40 -7.42
C GLY A 103 -2.86 -1.57 -6.54
N ALA A 104 -1.96 -2.14 -5.74
CA ALA A 104 -2.27 -3.23 -4.81
C ALA A 104 -2.96 -2.79 -3.50
N GLY A 105 -3.06 -1.49 -3.21
CA GLY A 105 -3.59 -0.99 -1.93
C GLY A 105 -2.60 -1.06 -0.76
N LEU A 106 -1.34 -1.42 -1.04
CA LEU A 106 -0.28 -1.64 -0.05
C LEU A 106 0.68 -0.44 0.11
N GLY A 107 0.39 0.69 -0.53
CA GLY A 107 1.13 1.94 -0.35
C GLY A 107 2.58 1.95 -0.87
N GLY A 108 2.95 1.08 -1.82
CA GLY A 108 4.33 0.93 -2.28
C GLY A 108 4.98 2.24 -2.73
N GLY A 109 4.31 3.05 -3.57
CA GLY A 109 4.85 4.35 -3.98
C GLY A 109 5.02 5.34 -2.82
N SER A 110 4.11 5.31 -1.84
CA SER A 110 4.21 6.14 -0.63
C SER A 110 5.35 5.69 0.27
N ALA A 111 5.59 4.39 0.37
CA ALA A 111 6.73 3.81 1.07
C ALA A 111 8.06 4.21 0.42
N ASP A 112 8.12 4.19 -0.92
CA ASP A 112 9.29 4.65 -1.68
C ASP A 112 9.59 6.12 -1.40
N ALA A 113 8.58 6.99 -1.44
CA ALA A 113 8.72 8.41 -1.10
C ALA A 113 9.20 8.61 0.34
N ALA A 114 8.64 7.85 1.28
CA ALA A 114 9.05 7.89 2.68
C ALA A 114 10.52 7.47 2.87
N ALA A 115 10.99 6.46 2.11
CA ALA A 115 12.40 6.06 2.13
C ALA A 115 13.31 7.20 1.62
N VAL A 116 12.90 7.96 0.60
CA VAL A 116 13.62 9.16 0.17
C VAL A 116 13.67 10.21 1.29
N LEU A 117 12.54 10.46 1.97
CA LEU A 117 12.51 11.43 3.08
C LEU A 117 13.47 11.01 4.19
N ARG A 118 13.47 9.73 4.58
CA ARG A 118 14.43 9.20 5.58
C ARG A 118 15.87 9.36 5.12
N TRP A 119 16.18 9.02 3.87
CA TRP A 119 17.52 9.23 3.29
C TRP A 119 17.95 10.70 3.33
N ALA A 120 17.03 11.62 3.07
CA ALA A 120 17.27 13.06 3.12
C ALA A 120 17.35 13.62 4.56
N GLY A 121 17.10 12.79 5.59
CA GLY A 121 17.03 13.22 6.99
C GLY A 121 15.79 14.06 7.32
N CYS A 122 14.73 13.97 6.50
CA CYS A 122 13.49 14.73 6.66
C CYS A 122 12.46 13.90 7.43
N THR A 123 11.99 14.42 8.56
CA THR A 123 10.96 13.81 9.41
C THR A 123 9.65 14.61 9.43
N GLU A 124 9.52 15.63 8.57
CA GLU A 124 8.36 16.52 8.54
C GLU A 124 7.12 15.84 7.95
N LEU A 125 6.15 15.49 8.79
CA LEU A 125 4.88 14.88 8.36
C LEU A 125 4.08 15.80 7.42
N ALA A 126 4.19 17.14 7.57
CA ALA A 126 3.53 18.08 6.69
C ALA A 126 4.10 18.04 5.26
N LEU A 127 5.42 17.80 5.08
CA LEU A 127 6.02 17.57 3.77
C LEU A 127 5.58 16.23 3.21
N ALA A 128 5.58 15.19 4.03
CA ALA A 128 5.13 13.86 3.67
C ALA A 128 3.68 13.87 3.14
N ALA A 129 2.76 14.57 3.83
CA ALA A 129 1.36 14.71 3.45
C ALA A 129 1.17 15.39 2.08
N ARG A 130 2.03 16.35 1.71
CA ARG A 130 1.98 16.98 0.37
C ARG A 130 2.41 16.04 -0.75
N LEU A 131 3.19 15.02 -0.45
CA LEU A 131 3.60 13.99 -1.44
C LEU A 131 2.49 12.97 -1.68
N GLY A 132 1.75 12.59 -0.64
CA GLY A 132 0.64 11.65 -0.74
C GLY A 132 0.05 11.29 0.63
N ALA A 133 -1.23 10.89 0.66
CA ALA A 133 -1.99 10.63 1.88
C ALA A 133 -1.37 9.54 2.78
N ASP A 134 -0.77 8.49 2.18
CA ASP A 134 -0.15 7.39 2.94
C ASP A 134 1.33 7.66 3.30
N VAL A 135 1.96 8.73 2.74
CA VAL A 135 3.39 9.00 2.97
C VAL A 135 3.71 9.31 4.44
N PRO A 136 2.87 10.06 5.19
CA PRO A 136 3.09 10.28 6.62
C PRO A 136 3.18 8.99 7.41
N PHE A 137 2.24 8.06 7.20
CA PHE A 137 2.28 6.75 7.85
C PHE A 137 3.51 5.94 7.45
N CYS A 138 3.85 5.88 6.15
CA CYS A 138 5.04 5.17 5.68
C CYS A 138 6.35 5.78 6.19
N LEU A 139 6.36 7.08 6.53
CA LEU A 139 7.52 7.75 7.14
C LEU A 139 7.67 7.40 8.63
N ALA A 140 6.56 7.39 9.37
CA ALA A 140 6.55 7.03 10.80
C ALA A 140 6.72 5.53 11.01
N GLY A 141 6.05 4.71 10.21
CA GLY A 141 6.07 3.25 10.33
C GLY A 141 5.30 2.70 11.54
N GLY A 142 5.47 1.40 11.80
CA GLY A 142 4.90 0.72 12.95
C GLY A 142 3.39 0.46 12.84
N ARG A 143 2.62 0.81 13.88
CA ARG A 143 1.16 0.68 13.95
C ARG A 143 0.55 2.00 14.42
N ALA A 144 -0.46 2.48 13.72
CA ALA A 144 -1.13 3.73 14.09
C ALA A 144 -2.60 3.76 13.68
N MET A 145 -3.40 4.55 14.42
CA MET A 145 -4.62 5.13 13.89
C MET A 145 -4.27 6.32 13.02
N VAL A 146 -4.76 6.31 11.80
CA VAL A 146 -4.56 7.34 10.79
C VAL A 146 -5.89 8.05 10.57
N SER A 147 -5.89 9.37 10.65
CA SER A 147 -7.10 10.17 10.45
C SER A 147 -6.84 11.42 9.62
N GLY A 148 -7.88 12.28 9.45
CA GLY A 148 -7.84 13.36 8.50
C GLY A 148 -7.94 12.85 7.08
N VAL A 149 -7.08 13.32 6.17
CA VAL A 149 -6.90 12.77 4.82
C VAL A 149 -5.71 11.79 4.74
N GLY A 150 -5.15 11.38 5.91
CA GLY A 150 -3.98 10.51 6.05
C GLY A 150 -2.81 11.16 6.81
N GLU A 151 -2.93 12.44 7.19
CA GLU A 151 -1.86 13.23 7.79
C GLU A 151 -1.80 13.19 9.33
N VAL A 152 -2.89 12.78 9.98
CA VAL A 152 -2.94 12.73 11.44
C VAL A 152 -2.67 11.32 11.92
N LEU A 153 -1.57 11.13 12.62
CA LEU A 153 -1.13 9.84 13.13
C LEU A 153 -1.22 9.78 14.64
N THR A 154 -1.91 8.77 15.16
CA THR A 154 -1.92 8.41 16.58
C THR A 154 -1.25 7.04 16.71
N PRO A 155 0.02 6.98 17.17
CA PRO A 155 0.72 5.71 17.32
C PRO A 155 -0.01 4.75 18.25
N LEU A 156 0.00 3.48 17.91
CA LEU A 156 -0.54 2.38 18.70
C LEU A 156 0.60 1.47 19.15
N PRO A 157 0.45 0.74 20.26
CA PRO A 157 1.42 -0.27 20.66
C PRO A 157 1.67 -1.28 19.54
N PHE A 158 2.94 -1.58 19.29
CA PHE A 158 3.29 -2.60 18.32
C PHE A 158 2.82 -3.98 18.78
N GLU A 159 2.22 -4.71 17.85
CA GLU A 159 1.82 -6.11 18.02
C GLU A 159 2.36 -6.89 16.83
N GLU A 160 3.10 -7.96 17.08
CA GLU A 160 3.51 -8.86 16.02
C GLU A 160 2.29 -9.66 15.53
N ARG A 161 1.89 -9.44 14.29
CA ARG A 161 0.76 -10.09 13.63
C ARG A 161 1.22 -10.65 12.30
N SER A 162 0.73 -11.84 11.96
CA SER A 162 1.02 -12.50 10.69
C SER A 162 -0.17 -12.37 9.74
N PHE A 163 0.11 -12.26 8.45
CA PHE A 163 -0.90 -12.12 7.41
C PHE A 163 -0.53 -12.97 6.20
N VAL A 164 -1.53 -13.46 5.51
CA VAL A 164 -1.42 -13.97 4.15
C VAL A 164 -2.14 -12.99 3.22
N LEU A 165 -1.38 -12.41 2.30
CA LEU A 165 -1.87 -11.50 1.28
C LEU A 165 -2.15 -12.28 0.00
N LEU A 166 -3.29 -12.04 -0.63
CA LEU A 166 -3.56 -12.44 -2.00
C LEU A 166 -3.49 -11.21 -2.91
N LEU A 167 -2.54 -11.21 -3.83
CA LEU A 167 -2.31 -10.15 -4.80
C LEU A 167 -2.88 -10.61 -6.16
N PRO A 168 -4.08 -10.14 -6.56
CA PRO A 168 -4.62 -10.41 -7.89
C PRO A 168 -3.72 -9.87 -9.01
N PRO A 169 -3.80 -10.41 -10.24
CA PRO A 169 -2.98 -9.98 -11.37
C PRO A 169 -3.50 -8.69 -12.03
N PHE A 170 -3.96 -7.75 -11.23
CA PHE A 170 -4.39 -6.40 -11.64
C PHE A 170 -4.33 -5.44 -10.46
N GLY A 171 -4.18 -4.16 -10.76
CA GLY A 171 -4.24 -3.08 -9.77
C GLY A 171 -5.58 -2.36 -9.79
N MET A 172 -5.79 -1.46 -8.80
CA MET A 172 -6.98 -0.61 -8.69
C MET A 172 -6.65 0.87 -8.89
N ASP A 173 -7.54 1.60 -9.51
CA ASP A 173 -7.55 3.06 -9.49
C ASP A 173 -8.26 3.55 -8.23
N THR A 174 -7.49 4.00 -7.25
CA THR A 174 -8.00 4.51 -5.98
C THR A 174 -9.01 5.64 -6.18
N ALA A 175 -8.79 6.54 -7.14
CA ALA A 175 -9.71 7.64 -7.40
C ALA A 175 -11.05 7.13 -7.96
N ALA A 176 -11.05 6.09 -8.79
CA ALA A 176 -12.28 5.45 -9.26
C ALA A 176 -13.07 4.83 -8.12
N VAL A 177 -12.39 4.17 -7.16
CA VAL A 177 -13.02 3.56 -5.99
C VAL A 177 -13.69 4.62 -5.11
N TYR A 178 -13.03 5.74 -4.84
CA TYR A 178 -13.65 6.83 -4.08
C TYR A 178 -14.83 7.47 -4.80
N ARG A 179 -14.76 7.65 -6.13
CA ARG A 179 -15.92 8.12 -6.92
C ARG A 179 -17.10 7.15 -6.84
N ALA A 180 -16.84 5.85 -6.89
CA ALA A 180 -17.89 4.84 -6.74
C ALA A 180 -18.46 4.84 -5.33
N TRP A 181 -17.65 5.04 -4.30
CA TRP A 181 -18.10 5.21 -2.92
C TRP A 181 -19.00 6.44 -2.76
N ASP A 182 -18.61 7.60 -3.33
CA ASP A 182 -19.42 8.82 -3.33
C ASP A 182 -20.80 8.59 -3.96
N ALA A 183 -20.85 7.87 -5.08
CA ALA A 183 -22.11 7.55 -5.77
C ALA A 183 -23.05 6.68 -4.90
N ARG A 184 -22.51 5.82 -4.05
CA ARG A 184 -23.28 5.00 -3.09
C ARG A 184 -23.75 5.81 -1.88
N ALA A 185 -22.94 6.77 -1.44
CA ALA A 185 -23.25 7.62 -0.28
C ALA A 185 -24.42 8.57 -0.53
N THR A 186 -24.69 8.96 -1.79
CA THR A 186 -25.82 9.84 -2.15
C THR A 186 -27.18 9.23 -1.86
N ASP A 187 -27.26 7.89 -1.74
CA ASP A 187 -28.51 7.17 -1.40
C ASP A 187 -28.78 7.10 0.12
N GLY A 188 -28.00 7.83 0.93
CA GLY A 188 -28.14 7.86 2.40
C GLY A 188 -27.74 6.56 3.11
N ARG A 189 -27.14 5.64 2.38
CA ARG A 189 -26.62 4.37 2.90
C ARG A 189 -25.11 4.41 2.98
N LEU A 190 -24.59 4.85 4.12
CA LEU A 190 -23.19 4.57 4.43
C LEU A 190 -23.04 3.05 4.64
N PRO A 191 -22.15 2.37 3.92
CA PRO A 191 -21.86 0.97 4.17
C PRO A 191 -21.48 0.79 5.64
N GLY A 192 -22.06 -0.23 6.28
CA GLY A 192 -21.97 -0.43 7.71
C GLY A 192 -20.55 -0.48 8.23
N SER A 193 -20.27 0.33 9.20
CA SER A 193 -18.99 0.45 9.89
C SER A 193 -19.00 -0.48 11.10
N GLY A 194 -18.31 -1.61 11.00
CA GLY A 194 -17.97 -2.49 12.12
C GLY A 194 -16.45 -2.53 12.34
N PRO A 195 -15.98 -3.00 13.51
CA PRO A 195 -14.55 -3.23 13.73
C PRO A 195 -13.96 -4.12 12.64
N GLY A 196 -12.81 -3.73 12.08
CA GLY A 196 -12.12 -4.48 11.03
C GLY A 196 -12.82 -4.46 9.66
N THR A 197 -13.75 -3.52 9.42
CA THR A 197 -14.38 -3.30 8.11
C THR A 197 -13.62 -2.27 7.28
N ASN A 198 -13.82 -2.34 5.98
CA ASN A 198 -13.32 -1.36 5.03
C ASN A 198 -14.49 -0.81 4.21
N ASP A 199 -14.84 0.45 4.44
CA ASP A 199 -15.97 1.12 3.79
C ASP A 199 -15.82 1.19 2.26
N LEU A 200 -14.60 1.05 1.74
CA LEU A 200 -14.35 1.04 0.30
C LEU A 200 -14.56 -0.32 -0.37
N GLU A 201 -14.71 -1.41 0.40
CA GLU A 201 -14.74 -2.79 -0.13
C GLU A 201 -15.81 -2.98 -1.20
N GLN A 202 -17.04 -2.52 -0.93
CA GLN A 202 -18.12 -2.68 -1.89
C GLN A 202 -17.94 -1.77 -3.12
N ALA A 203 -17.49 -0.53 -2.92
CA ALA A 203 -17.19 0.39 -4.03
C ALA A 203 -16.06 -0.13 -4.91
N ALA A 204 -15.03 -0.72 -4.32
CA ALA A 204 -13.95 -1.37 -5.05
C ALA A 204 -14.46 -2.55 -5.90
N THR A 205 -15.36 -3.37 -5.33
CA THR A 205 -15.97 -4.50 -6.05
C THR A 205 -16.91 -4.03 -7.17
N ASP A 206 -17.58 -2.90 -7.01
CA ASP A 206 -18.41 -2.33 -8.09
C ASP A 206 -17.54 -1.82 -9.26
N VAL A 207 -16.38 -1.23 -8.96
CA VAL A 207 -15.42 -0.77 -9.97
C VAL A 207 -14.76 -1.96 -10.68
N GLU A 208 -14.42 -3.01 -9.92
CA GLU A 208 -13.73 -4.20 -10.43
C GLU A 208 -14.38 -5.48 -9.87
N PRO A 209 -15.41 -6.00 -10.55
CA PRO A 209 -16.17 -7.16 -10.05
C PRO A 209 -15.34 -8.43 -9.85
N ARG A 210 -14.18 -8.55 -10.55
CA ARG A 210 -13.26 -9.68 -10.35
C ARG A 210 -12.74 -9.76 -8.92
N LEU A 211 -12.67 -8.62 -8.19
CA LEU A 211 -12.27 -8.61 -6.77
C LEU A 211 -13.12 -9.58 -5.93
N GLY A 212 -14.44 -9.60 -6.14
CA GLY A 212 -15.34 -10.51 -5.42
C GLY A 212 -15.03 -11.99 -5.66
N VAL A 213 -14.63 -12.35 -6.89
CA VAL A 213 -14.26 -13.73 -7.23
C VAL A 213 -12.94 -14.11 -6.55
N TRP A 214 -11.96 -13.22 -6.52
CA TRP A 214 -10.69 -13.44 -5.83
C TRP A 214 -10.87 -13.54 -4.31
N ARG A 215 -11.77 -12.72 -3.73
CA ARG A 215 -12.15 -12.82 -2.32
C ARG A 215 -12.72 -14.20 -2.00
N ALA A 216 -13.74 -14.63 -2.74
CA ALA A 216 -14.39 -15.92 -2.53
C ALA A 216 -13.40 -17.09 -2.60
N ALA A 217 -12.46 -17.05 -3.56
CA ALA A 217 -11.44 -18.09 -3.69
C ALA A 217 -10.46 -18.12 -2.50
N LEU A 218 -10.11 -16.97 -1.92
CA LEU A 218 -9.27 -16.92 -0.71
C LEU A 218 -10.04 -17.45 0.50
N GLU A 219 -11.30 -17.02 0.68
CA GLU A 219 -12.17 -17.48 1.77
C GLU A 219 -12.47 -18.99 1.71
N GLU A 220 -12.68 -19.54 0.52
CA GLU A 220 -12.92 -20.97 0.31
C GLU A 220 -11.75 -21.83 0.79
N ILE A 221 -10.50 -21.37 0.52
CA ILE A 221 -9.31 -22.13 0.88
C ILE A 221 -8.93 -21.97 2.34
N THR A 222 -9.10 -20.76 2.89
CA THR A 222 -8.66 -20.46 4.26
C THR A 222 -9.73 -20.75 5.31
N GLY A 223 -11.00 -20.74 4.94
CA GLY A 223 -12.12 -20.71 5.88
C GLY A 223 -12.24 -19.39 6.65
N GLU A 224 -11.38 -18.42 6.39
CA GLU A 224 -11.32 -17.13 7.08
C GLU A 224 -11.96 -16.03 6.23
N ARG A 225 -12.55 -15.04 6.87
CA ARG A 225 -13.08 -13.86 6.18
C ARG A 225 -11.93 -13.01 5.63
N ALA A 226 -11.83 -12.87 4.32
CA ALA A 226 -10.87 -12.00 3.67
C ALA A 226 -11.30 -10.53 3.79
N ARG A 227 -10.30 -9.65 3.98
CA ARG A 227 -10.45 -8.19 4.09
C ARG A 227 -9.69 -7.52 2.95
N LEU A 228 -10.24 -6.42 2.42
CA LEU A 228 -9.60 -5.64 1.37
C LEU A 228 -8.56 -4.67 1.95
N ALA A 229 -7.37 -4.61 1.39
CA ALA A 229 -6.32 -3.66 1.76
C ALA A 229 -6.56 -2.28 1.11
N GLY A 230 -7.02 -1.30 1.88
CA GLY A 230 -7.32 0.05 1.36
C GLY A 230 -8.34 0.03 0.22
N SER A 231 -8.02 0.64 -0.91
CA SER A 231 -8.85 0.62 -2.13
C SER A 231 -8.67 -0.66 -2.98
N GLY A 232 -7.86 -1.60 -2.53
CA GLY A 232 -7.52 -2.84 -3.26
C GLY A 232 -6.31 -2.62 -4.18
N SER A 233 -5.91 -3.66 -4.90
CA SER A 233 -6.61 -4.93 -5.20
C SER A 233 -6.34 -6.08 -4.21
N THR A 234 -5.44 -5.93 -3.25
CA THR A 234 -5.01 -7.00 -2.33
C THR A 234 -6.12 -7.38 -1.36
N TRP A 235 -6.39 -8.69 -1.25
CA TRP A 235 -7.13 -9.29 -0.15
C TRP A 235 -6.17 -9.86 0.88
N PHE A 236 -6.55 -9.90 2.13
CA PHE A 236 -5.75 -10.51 3.17
C PHE A 236 -6.59 -11.23 4.22
N VAL A 237 -5.98 -12.24 4.81
CA VAL A 237 -6.44 -12.90 6.04
C VAL A 237 -5.35 -12.80 7.10
N GLU A 238 -5.74 -12.81 8.36
CA GLU A 238 -4.81 -12.81 9.48
C GLU A 238 -4.44 -14.24 9.85
N GLY A 239 -3.16 -14.49 10.01
CA GLY A 239 -2.60 -15.80 10.35
C GLY A 239 -1.35 -16.12 9.53
N THR A 240 -0.69 -17.19 9.92
CA THR A 240 0.43 -17.77 9.15
C THR A 240 -0.10 -18.70 8.05
N PRO A 241 0.67 -18.98 6.98
CA PRO A 241 0.23 -19.95 5.97
C PRO A 241 -0.19 -21.31 6.55
N GLN A 242 0.45 -21.73 7.64
CA GLN A 242 0.12 -22.99 8.33
C GLN A 242 -1.22 -22.89 9.06
N SER A 243 -1.47 -21.79 9.78
CA SER A 243 -2.71 -21.61 10.55
C SER A 243 -3.95 -21.42 9.68
N VAL A 244 -3.77 -20.90 8.44
CA VAL A 244 -4.87 -20.70 7.49
C VAL A 244 -4.94 -21.77 6.38
N GLY A 245 -4.32 -22.92 6.60
CA GLY A 245 -4.44 -24.08 5.71
C GLY A 245 -3.72 -23.98 4.37
N MET A 246 -2.73 -23.07 4.22
CA MET A 246 -2.01 -22.85 2.96
C MET A 246 -0.48 -23.06 3.04
N PRO A 247 0.03 -24.13 3.68
CA PRO A 247 1.47 -24.32 3.79
C PRO A 247 2.10 -24.51 2.40
N GLY A 248 3.17 -23.74 2.12
CA GLY A 248 3.96 -23.83 0.88
C GLY A 248 3.26 -23.38 -0.39
N ARG A 249 2.06 -22.81 -0.32
CA ARG A 249 1.36 -22.30 -1.48
C ARG A 249 1.82 -20.88 -1.80
N ALA A 250 2.34 -20.65 -3.00
CA ALA A 250 2.84 -19.34 -3.45
C ALA A 250 1.86 -18.57 -4.34
N TRP A 251 0.78 -19.21 -4.82
CA TRP A 251 -0.20 -18.59 -5.72
C TRP A 251 -1.56 -19.26 -5.66
N LEU A 252 -2.56 -18.52 -6.10
CA LEU A 252 -3.94 -18.97 -6.30
C LEU A 252 -4.32 -18.78 -7.76
N GLU A 253 -5.08 -19.72 -8.32
CA GLU A 253 -5.58 -19.58 -9.68
C GLU A 253 -7.08 -19.33 -9.68
N VAL A 254 -7.50 -18.28 -10.38
CA VAL A 254 -8.89 -17.89 -10.53
C VAL A 254 -9.14 -17.55 -11.99
N GLY A 255 -10.08 -18.27 -12.63
CA GLY A 255 -10.43 -18.05 -14.02
C GLY A 255 -9.24 -18.18 -14.99
N GLY A 256 -8.32 -19.12 -14.75
CA GLY A 256 -7.13 -19.34 -15.57
C GLY A 256 -6.02 -18.29 -15.39
N ARG A 257 -6.12 -17.41 -14.39
CA ARG A 257 -5.09 -16.42 -14.03
C ARG A 257 -4.58 -16.64 -12.61
N ARG A 258 -3.30 -16.40 -12.39
CA ARG A 258 -2.65 -16.55 -11.09
C ARG A 258 -2.49 -15.22 -10.39
N GLY A 259 -2.85 -15.20 -9.10
CA GLY A 259 -2.51 -14.16 -8.15
C GLY A 259 -1.50 -14.69 -7.14
N ALA A 260 -0.55 -13.87 -6.72
CA ALA A 260 0.44 -14.28 -5.74
C ALA A 260 -0.14 -14.38 -4.33
N LEU A 261 0.33 -15.38 -3.56
CA LEU A 261 0.11 -15.49 -2.12
C LEU A 261 1.41 -15.13 -1.41
N VAL A 262 1.36 -14.11 -0.58
CA VAL A 262 2.54 -13.60 0.14
C VAL A 262 2.29 -13.72 1.64
N ALA A 263 3.11 -14.52 2.31
CA ALA A 263 3.17 -14.51 3.76
C ALA A 263 3.99 -13.31 4.23
N THR A 264 3.46 -12.56 5.18
CA THR A 264 4.11 -11.36 5.71
C THR A 264 3.72 -11.17 7.17
N LYS A 265 4.44 -10.33 7.87
CA LYS A 265 4.12 -9.95 9.25
C LYS A 265 4.24 -8.45 9.46
N SER A 266 3.59 -7.97 10.52
CA SER A 266 3.78 -6.59 10.95
C SER A 266 5.25 -6.32 11.28
N SER A 267 5.71 -5.13 10.91
CA SER A 267 7.07 -4.65 11.18
C SER A 267 7.00 -3.47 12.16
N PRO A 268 7.92 -3.37 13.11
CA PRO A 268 8.03 -2.18 13.96
C PRO A 268 8.41 -0.95 13.14
N GLU A 269 8.56 0.18 13.82
CA GLU A 269 9.02 1.42 13.20
C GLU A 269 10.28 1.21 12.35
N VAL A 270 10.31 1.91 11.21
CA VAL A 270 11.44 1.84 10.27
C VAL A 270 12.55 2.75 10.79
N GLN A 271 13.68 2.15 11.09
CA GLN A 271 14.89 2.90 11.50
C GLN A 271 15.59 3.52 10.28
#